data_3ce6545605d641524583cb47e0a047cf
#
_entry.id   3ce6545605d641524583cb47e0a047cf
#
_cell.length_a   1.000
_cell.length_b   1.000
_cell.length_c   1.000
_cell.angle_alpha   90.00
_cell.angle_beta   90.00
_cell.angle_gamma   90.00
#
_symmetry.space_group_name_H-M   'P 1'
#
loop_
_entity.id
_entity.type
_entity.pdbx_description
1 polymer ?
#
loop_
_entity_poly.entity_id
_entity_poly.type
_entity_poly.pdbx_seq_one_letter_code
_entity_poly.pdbx_strand_id
1 'polypeptide(L)'
;MQIYIPMNELINQFDYIAIIGPTATGKTQLAVRLAHKLSGEIISADSRQVYRGMDIGTGKDLGEYKLQGRLIPYHLIDIVDPIEEYNVAQFQKDYEKVSAEIRKRKKLPILCGGTGLYLKAVLLNFQLPTAEPNQQLREKLETWTLENLIKELETISPGASVKTPLDTKRRVIRAIEIELGNTECGMGNANFRNPKSKIQNPIVLGIDYPREVIRERITTRLHCRLDNGMIEEVQALLKNGVTHERLDSFGLEYRFINHFLLGELKRDEMVEKLNTAIHRFAKKQMTFFRNMEKNGVKIHWIPEGDFETSLNLVKK
;
A
#
# COMPACT_ATOMS: atom_id res chain seq x y z
N MET A 1 23.23 -29.16 10.28
CA MET A 1 24.02 -28.80 9.09
C MET A 1 23.28 -27.63 8.40
N GLN A 2 23.75 -26.39 8.57
CA GLN A 2 23.15 -25.25 7.90
C GLN A 2 23.53 -25.32 6.42
N ILE A 3 22.58 -25.57 5.55
CA ILE A 3 22.79 -25.50 4.10
C ILE A 3 23.06 -24.03 3.77
N TYR A 4 24.30 -23.70 3.45
CA TYR A 4 24.69 -22.41 2.91
C TYR A 4 24.29 -22.41 1.42
N ILE A 5 23.18 -21.75 1.09
CA ILE A 5 22.82 -21.52 -0.31
C ILE A 5 23.54 -20.23 -0.72
N PRO A 6 24.39 -20.27 -1.75
CA PRO A 6 25.03 -19.07 -2.26
C PRO A 6 23.98 -18.05 -2.73
N MET A 7 24.19 -16.77 -2.43
CA MET A 7 23.26 -15.69 -2.75
C MET A 7 22.87 -15.63 -4.24
N ASN A 8 23.77 -16.05 -5.13
CA ASN A 8 23.49 -16.15 -6.57
C ASN A 8 22.39 -17.16 -6.91
N GLU A 9 22.22 -18.20 -6.09
CA GLU A 9 21.17 -19.21 -6.30
C GLU A 9 19.79 -18.68 -5.88
N LEU A 10 19.71 -17.95 -4.77
CA LEU A 10 18.46 -17.32 -4.31
C LEU A 10 17.93 -16.25 -5.29
N ILE A 11 18.83 -15.44 -5.86
CA ILE A 11 18.49 -14.43 -6.87
C ILE A 11 17.96 -15.08 -8.17
N ASN A 12 18.36 -16.32 -8.44
CA ASN A 12 17.89 -17.09 -9.59
C ASN A 12 16.59 -17.84 -9.31
N GLN A 13 16.27 -18.11 -8.03
CA GLN A 13 15.09 -18.86 -7.63
C GLN A 13 13.85 -17.97 -7.57
N PHE A 14 13.98 -16.74 -7.02
CA PHE A 14 12.88 -15.80 -6.88
C PHE A 14 13.23 -14.44 -7.49
N ASP A 15 12.27 -13.81 -8.12
CA ASP A 15 12.44 -12.45 -8.62
C ASP A 15 12.47 -11.41 -7.49
N TYR A 16 11.71 -11.64 -6.42
CA TYR A 16 11.69 -10.83 -5.20
C TYR A 16 10.99 -11.58 -4.06
N ILE A 17 11.19 -11.09 -2.83
CA ILE A 17 10.41 -11.50 -1.66
C ILE A 17 9.34 -10.43 -1.44
N ALA A 18 8.08 -10.83 -1.18
CA ALA A 18 7.04 -9.92 -0.72
C ALA A 18 6.68 -10.23 0.74
N ILE A 19 6.74 -9.21 1.62
CA ILE A 19 6.36 -9.31 3.02
C ILE A 19 5.10 -8.48 3.23
N ILE A 20 3.99 -9.18 3.47
CA ILE A 20 2.67 -8.60 3.59
C ILE A 20 2.05 -8.89 4.96
N GLY A 21 1.07 -8.11 5.33
CA GLY A 21 0.34 -8.30 6.60
C GLY A 21 -0.37 -7.02 7.01
N PRO A 22 -1.29 -7.09 7.97
CA PRO A 22 -1.98 -5.92 8.47
C PRO A 22 -1.05 -4.95 9.19
N THR A 23 -1.57 -3.78 9.51
CA THR A 23 -0.84 -2.80 10.32
C THR A 23 -0.48 -3.39 11.69
N ALA A 24 0.62 -2.93 12.30
CA ALA A 24 1.13 -3.34 13.61
C ALA A 24 1.63 -4.80 13.73
N THR A 25 1.99 -5.47 12.62
CA THR A 25 2.50 -6.85 12.63
C THR A 25 4.02 -6.97 12.54
N GLY A 26 4.79 -5.87 12.53
CA GLY A 26 6.27 -5.94 12.50
C GLY A 26 6.85 -6.30 11.14
N LYS A 27 6.12 -6.03 10.04
CA LYS A 27 6.61 -6.29 8.66
C LYS A 27 7.98 -5.71 8.37
N THR A 28 8.20 -4.45 8.76
CA THR A 28 9.46 -3.75 8.54
C THR A 28 10.61 -4.44 9.23
N GLN A 29 10.42 -4.86 10.49
CA GLN A 29 11.45 -5.56 11.26
C GLN A 29 11.83 -6.90 10.61
N LEU A 30 10.84 -7.69 10.14
CA LEU A 30 11.11 -8.92 9.40
C LEU A 30 11.85 -8.63 8.09
N ALA A 31 11.40 -7.61 7.34
CA ALA A 31 12.02 -7.21 6.08
C ALA A 31 13.48 -6.80 6.27
N VAL A 32 13.77 -6.00 7.28
CA VAL A 32 15.13 -5.55 7.63
C VAL A 32 16.03 -6.74 7.99
N ARG A 33 15.55 -7.67 8.81
CA ARG A 33 16.32 -8.87 9.19
C ARG A 33 16.61 -9.76 7.98
N LEU A 34 15.62 -9.98 7.11
CA LEU A 34 15.80 -10.76 5.88
C LEU A 34 16.73 -10.03 4.90
N ALA A 35 16.56 -8.73 4.71
CA ALA A 35 17.43 -7.92 3.85
C ALA A 35 18.89 -7.96 4.33
N HIS A 36 19.11 -7.83 5.64
CA HIS A 36 20.45 -7.96 6.23
C HIS A 36 21.06 -9.33 5.95
N LYS A 37 20.31 -10.41 6.19
CA LYS A 37 20.79 -11.79 6.03
C LYS A 37 21.01 -12.19 4.58
N LEU A 38 20.17 -11.69 3.67
CA LEU A 38 20.16 -12.04 2.24
C LEU A 38 20.79 -10.95 1.36
N SER A 39 21.45 -9.94 1.97
CA SER A 39 21.99 -8.78 1.25
C SER A 39 20.99 -8.15 0.27
N GLY A 40 19.73 -8.10 0.67
CA GLY A 40 18.63 -7.51 -0.09
C GLY A 40 18.47 -6.02 0.16
N GLU A 41 17.56 -5.41 -0.61
CA GLU A 41 17.13 -4.01 -0.43
C GLU A 41 15.61 -3.95 -0.37
N ILE A 42 15.07 -3.07 0.47
CA ILE A 42 13.63 -3.00 0.75
C ILE A 42 12.96 -1.99 -0.17
N ILE A 43 11.80 -2.35 -0.72
CA ILE A 43 10.90 -1.46 -1.46
C ILE A 43 9.62 -1.33 -0.66
N SER A 44 9.27 -0.13 -0.19
CA SER A 44 8.04 0.10 0.57
C SER A 44 6.83 0.03 -0.35
N ALA A 45 5.84 -0.79 0.02
CA ALA A 45 4.51 -0.85 -0.60
C ALA A 45 3.46 -0.21 0.34
N ASP A 46 3.76 0.99 0.81
CA ASP A 46 2.85 1.79 1.62
C ASP A 46 2.54 3.12 0.93
N SER A 47 1.25 3.37 0.65
CA SER A 47 0.80 4.55 -0.09
C SER A 47 0.87 5.85 0.70
N ARG A 48 1.32 5.81 1.95
CA ARG A 48 1.47 6.99 2.80
C ARG A 48 2.93 7.30 3.10
N GLN A 49 3.77 6.28 3.20
CA GLN A 49 5.19 6.46 3.45
C GLN A 49 5.96 7.11 2.29
N VAL A 50 5.36 7.20 1.12
CA VAL A 50 5.93 7.91 -0.05
C VAL A 50 6.04 9.42 0.18
N TYR A 51 5.24 10.01 1.08
CA TYR A 51 5.18 11.45 1.30
C TYR A 51 6.20 11.92 2.32
N ARG A 52 6.96 12.97 2.00
CA ARG A 52 7.92 13.61 2.89
C ARG A 52 7.23 14.26 4.09
N GLY A 53 7.85 14.18 5.27
CA GLY A 53 7.32 14.81 6.49
C GLY A 53 6.05 14.18 7.05
N MET A 54 5.62 13.05 6.53
CA MET A 54 4.53 12.24 7.06
C MET A 54 5.11 10.99 7.74
N ASP A 55 5.73 11.16 8.89
CA ASP A 55 6.58 10.13 9.52
C ASP A 55 5.84 9.38 10.61
N ILE A 56 5.35 10.09 11.63
CA ILE A 56 4.72 9.50 12.81
C ILE A 56 3.37 8.87 12.46
N GLY A 57 2.50 9.62 11.78
CA GLY A 57 1.17 9.15 11.39
C GLY A 57 1.22 7.95 10.45
N THR A 58 2.20 7.86 9.56
CA THR A 58 2.37 6.73 8.65
C THR A 58 3.14 5.56 9.26
N GLY A 59 3.85 5.80 10.37
CA GLY A 59 4.73 4.81 10.98
C GLY A 59 5.93 4.48 10.12
N LYS A 60 6.56 5.50 9.63
CA LYS A 60 7.74 5.39 8.78
C LYS A 60 9.01 4.96 9.54
N ASP A 61 8.97 4.89 10.84
CA ASP A 61 10.00 4.42 11.80
C ASP A 61 11.38 4.12 11.16
N LEU A 62 12.02 5.15 10.56
CA LEU A 62 13.25 5.00 9.77
C LEU A 62 14.42 4.40 10.58
N GLY A 63 14.35 4.50 11.92
CA GLY A 63 15.27 3.83 12.82
C GLY A 63 15.26 2.31 12.72
N GLU A 64 14.14 1.70 12.33
CA GLU A 64 14.02 0.25 12.14
C GLU A 64 14.87 -0.28 10.98
N TYR A 65 15.21 0.58 10.00
CA TYR A 65 16.06 0.20 8.86
C TYR A 65 17.54 0.09 9.21
N LYS A 66 17.91 0.35 10.47
CA LYS A 66 19.28 0.19 10.95
C LYS A 66 19.42 -1.06 11.80
N LEU A 67 20.22 -2.03 11.34
CA LEU A 67 20.48 -3.29 12.05
C LEU A 67 21.98 -3.49 12.23
N GLN A 68 22.43 -3.76 13.46
CA GLN A 68 23.84 -3.98 13.81
C GLN A 68 24.79 -2.89 13.27
N GLY A 69 24.36 -1.63 13.36
CA GLY A 69 25.13 -0.49 12.89
C GLY A 69 25.11 -0.25 11.37
N ARG A 70 24.50 -1.13 10.59
CA ARG A 70 24.34 -1.00 9.13
C ARG A 70 22.94 -0.49 8.77
N LEU A 71 22.89 0.51 7.88
CA LEU A 71 21.65 0.94 7.25
C LEU A 71 21.29 -0.06 6.14
N ILE A 72 20.09 -0.61 6.22
CA ILE A 72 19.51 -1.43 5.15
C ILE A 72 18.92 -0.49 4.11
N PRO A 73 19.34 -0.55 2.83
CA PRO A 73 18.79 0.30 1.80
C PRO A 73 17.28 0.10 1.64
N TYR A 74 16.56 1.21 1.56
CA TYR A 74 15.12 1.23 1.34
C TYR A 74 14.76 2.22 0.24
N HIS A 75 13.65 1.97 -0.42
CA HIS A 75 13.19 2.72 -1.59
C HIS A 75 11.69 3.00 -1.50
N LEU A 76 11.23 3.99 -2.23
CA LEU A 76 9.85 4.46 -2.30
C LEU A 76 9.31 4.95 -0.94
N ILE A 77 10.19 5.55 -0.16
CA ILE A 77 9.90 6.30 1.06
C ILE A 77 10.40 7.73 0.83
N ASP A 78 9.65 8.74 1.24
CA ASP A 78 10.00 10.17 1.12
C ASP A 78 10.34 10.64 -0.31
N ILE A 79 9.61 10.16 -1.29
CA ILE A 79 9.86 10.45 -2.70
C ILE A 79 8.98 11.56 -3.27
N VAL A 80 7.86 11.90 -2.62
CA VAL A 80 6.83 12.83 -3.11
C VAL A 80 6.54 13.88 -2.05
N ASP A 81 6.26 15.11 -2.48
CA ASP A 81 5.77 16.15 -1.57
C ASP A 81 4.28 15.90 -1.21
N PRO A 82 3.84 16.19 0.04
CA PRO A 82 2.44 15.99 0.43
C PRO A 82 1.41 16.77 -0.39
N ILE A 83 1.78 17.87 -1.04
CA ILE A 83 0.89 18.62 -1.93
C ILE A 83 0.69 17.93 -3.28
N GLU A 84 1.58 17.04 -3.68
CA GLU A 84 1.50 16.30 -4.93
C GLU A 84 0.63 15.03 -4.81
N GLU A 85 0.10 14.56 -5.93
CA GLU A 85 -0.60 13.28 -5.98
C GLU A 85 0.37 12.14 -6.32
N TYR A 86 0.20 11.01 -5.64
CA TYR A 86 0.90 9.78 -5.96
C TYR A 86 -0.08 8.61 -5.96
N ASN A 87 -0.16 7.92 -7.07
CA ASN A 87 -1.18 6.89 -7.30
C ASN A 87 -0.54 5.52 -7.59
N VAL A 88 -1.38 4.50 -7.72
CA VAL A 88 -0.93 3.12 -7.95
C VAL A 88 -0.20 2.93 -9.28
N ALA A 89 -0.49 3.72 -10.31
CA ALA A 89 0.20 3.64 -11.60
C ALA A 89 1.63 4.16 -11.52
N GLN A 90 1.82 5.28 -10.81
CA GLN A 90 3.15 5.82 -10.50
C GLN A 90 3.93 4.82 -9.64
N PHE A 91 3.30 4.25 -8.61
CA PHE A 91 3.93 3.23 -7.77
C PHE A 91 4.40 2.02 -8.59
N GLN A 92 3.57 1.48 -9.49
CA GLN A 92 3.93 0.33 -10.31
C GLN A 92 5.14 0.63 -11.20
N LYS A 93 5.17 1.78 -11.85
CA LYS A 93 6.28 2.25 -12.67
C LYS A 93 7.57 2.42 -11.86
N ASP A 94 7.48 3.04 -10.69
CA ASP A 94 8.63 3.25 -9.81
C ASP A 94 9.13 1.95 -9.22
N TYR A 95 8.23 1.03 -8.85
CA TYR A 95 8.58 -0.31 -8.40
C TYR A 95 9.37 -1.09 -9.47
N GLU A 96 8.90 -1.09 -10.72
CA GLU A 96 9.59 -1.77 -11.83
C GLU A 96 10.99 -1.22 -12.03
N LYS A 97 11.14 0.10 -12.03
CA LYS A 97 12.43 0.78 -12.15
C LYS A 97 13.37 0.41 -11.00
N VAL A 98 12.94 0.59 -9.76
CA VAL A 98 13.74 0.34 -8.56
C VAL A 98 14.11 -1.15 -8.45
N SER A 99 13.15 -2.06 -8.69
CA SER A 99 13.39 -3.50 -8.65
C SER A 99 14.44 -3.91 -9.69
N ALA A 100 14.38 -3.37 -10.91
CA ALA A 100 15.38 -3.61 -11.96
C ALA A 100 16.77 -3.09 -11.56
N GLU A 101 16.86 -1.92 -10.93
CA GLU A 101 18.10 -1.33 -10.44
C GLU A 101 18.75 -2.17 -9.32
N ILE A 102 17.93 -2.66 -8.37
CA ILE A 102 18.39 -3.54 -7.29
C ILE A 102 18.96 -4.84 -7.90
N ARG A 103 18.27 -5.45 -8.85
CA ARG A 103 18.72 -6.68 -9.52
C ARG A 103 20.00 -6.46 -10.35
N LYS A 104 20.17 -5.33 -11.01
CA LYS A 104 21.43 -4.96 -11.69
C LYS A 104 22.62 -4.97 -10.73
N ARG A 105 22.41 -4.56 -9.47
CA ARG A 105 23.42 -4.63 -8.39
C ARG A 105 23.59 -6.04 -7.81
N LYS A 106 22.94 -7.04 -8.39
CA LYS A 106 22.92 -8.43 -7.88
C LYS A 106 22.42 -8.52 -6.42
N LYS A 107 21.42 -7.71 -6.09
CA LYS A 107 20.74 -7.70 -4.81
C LYS A 107 19.33 -8.25 -4.96
N LEU A 108 18.75 -8.75 -3.85
CA LEU A 108 17.40 -9.28 -3.83
C LEU A 108 16.41 -8.17 -3.45
N PRO A 109 15.43 -7.83 -4.31
CA PRO A 109 14.38 -6.90 -3.93
C PRO A 109 13.47 -7.54 -2.87
N ILE A 110 13.11 -6.76 -1.84
CA ILE A 110 12.17 -7.16 -0.79
C ILE A 110 11.03 -6.14 -0.76
N LEU A 111 9.90 -6.49 -1.34
CA LEU A 111 8.69 -5.68 -1.32
C LEU A 111 8.03 -5.81 0.06
N CYS A 112 7.89 -4.71 0.81
CA CYS A 112 7.35 -4.72 2.17
C CYS A 112 6.22 -3.71 2.31
N GLY A 113 5.02 -4.16 2.70
CA GLY A 113 3.94 -3.21 2.93
C GLY A 113 2.58 -3.81 3.23
N GLY A 114 1.60 -2.89 3.40
CA GLY A 114 0.22 -3.22 3.74
C GLY A 114 -0.82 -2.60 2.80
N THR A 115 -0.41 -1.81 1.80
CA THR A 115 -1.33 -1.20 0.83
C THR A 115 -1.75 -2.23 -0.21
N GLY A 116 -2.94 -2.82 -0.01
CA GLY A 116 -3.43 -3.94 -0.80
C GLY A 116 -3.42 -3.66 -2.31
N LEU A 117 -3.82 -2.45 -2.74
CA LEU A 117 -3.84 -2.10 -4.17
C LEU A 117 -2.44 -2.09 -4.80
N TYR A 118 -1.42 -1.60 -4.07
CA TYR A 118 -0.03 -1.61 -4.53
C TYR A 118 0.50 -3.04 -4.65
N LEU A 119 0.23 -3.85 -3.62
CA LEU A 119 0.60 -5.26 -3.62
C LEU A 119 -0.11 -6.04 -4.75
N LYS A 120 -1.39 -5.77 -4.97
CA LYS A 120 -2.15 -6.37 -6.08
C LYS A 120 -1.56 -6.00 -7.44
N ALA A 121 -1.19 -4.73 -7.64
CA ALA A 121 -0.61 -4.26 -8.90
C ALA A 121 0.70 -5.00 -9.24
N VAL A 122 1.54 -5.28 -8.23
CA VAL A 122 2.81 -5.98 -8.40
C VAL A 122 2.61 -7.50 -8.48
N LEU A 123 1.95 -8.11 -7.49
CA LEU A 123 1.86 -9.58 -7.34
C LEU A 123 1.00 -10.25 -8.42
N LEU A 124 -0.06 -9.58 -8.89
CA LEU A 124 -0.92 -10.08 -9.96
C LEU A 124 -0.59 -9.48 -11.32
N ASN A 125 0.47 -8.65 -11.38
CA ASN A 125 0.83 -7.93 -12.61
C ASN A 125 -0.39 -7.25 -13.25
N PHE A 126 -1.17 -6.58 -12.41
CA PHE A 126 -2.43 -6.00 -12.80
C PHE A 126 -2.19 -4.77 -13.68
N GLN A 127 -2.65 -4.82 -14.92
CA GLN A 127 -2.63 -3.64 -15.77
C GLN A 127 -3.63 -2.62 -15.25
N LEU A 128 -3.11 -1.44 -14.97
CA LEU A 128 -3.94 -0.31 -14.63
C LEU A 128 -4.48 0.31 -15.92
N PRO A 129 -5.71 0.83 -15.90
CA PRO A 129 -6.26 1.53 -17.04
C PRO A 129 -5.35 2.67 -17.47
N THR A 130 -5.10 2.79 -18.76
CA THR A 130 -4.24 3.82 -19.36
C THR A 130 -4.91 5.20 -19.41
N ALA A 131 -6.24 5.25 -19.27
CA ALA A 131 -6.99 6.49 -19.24
C ALA A 131 -6.50 7.40 -18.10
N GLU A 132 -5.97 8.56 -18.47
CA GLU A 132 -5.54 9.56 -17.50
C GLU A 132 -6.75 10.18 -16.77
N PRO A 133 -6.56 10.66 -15.53
CA PRO A 133 -7.60 11.39 -14.83
C PRO A 133 -8.00 12.66 -15.58
N ASN A 134 -9.29 12.86 -15.83
CA ASN A 134 -9.83 14.06 -16.46
C ASN A 134 -10.47 14.96 -15.40
N GLN A 135 -9.75 16.00 -15.00
CA GLN A 135 -10.17 16.88 -13.92
C GLN A 135 -11.50 17.61 -14.24
N GLN A 136 -11.68 18.09 -15.46
CA GLN A 136 -12.92 18.77 -15.88
C GLN A 136 -14.13 17.83 -15.82
N LEU A 137 -13.94 16.58 -16.27
CA LEU A 137 -14.99 15.56 -16.19
C LEU A 137 -15.34 15.23 -14.73
N ARG A 138 -14.34 15.13 -13.86
CA ARG A 138 -14.54 14.87 -12.42
C ARG A 138 -15.35 15.98 -11.77
N GLU A 139 -14.97 17.22 -11.96
CA GLU A 139 -15.67 18.39 -11.41
C GLU A 139 -17.15 18.40 -11.83
N LYS A 140 -17.43 18.10 -13.11
CA LYS A 140 -18.81 17.97 -13.60
C LYS A 140 -19.55 16.81 -12.93
N LEU A 141 -18.94 15.63 -12.85
CA LEU A 141 -19.58 14.42 -12.34
C LEU A 141 -19.73 14.41 -10.82
N GLU A 142 -18.87 15.10 -10.06
CA GLU A 142 -18.99 15.21 -8.60
C GLU A 142 -20.31 15.90 -8.16
N THR A 143 -20.88 16.77 -9.01
CA THR A 143 -22.18 17.42 -8.74
C THR A 143 -23.36 16.45 -8.88
N TRP A 144 -23.18 15.28 -9.50
CA TRP A 144 -24.23 14.32 -9.77
C TRP A 144 -24.49 13.41 -8.55
N THR A 145 -25.72 12.88 -8.45
CA THR A 145 -26.03 11.82 -7.48
C THR A 145 -25.36 10.52 -7.86
N LEU A 146 -25.14 9.63 -6.90
CA LEU A 146 -24.58 8.30 -7.17
C LEU A 146 -25.43 7.50 -8.16
N GLU A 147 -26.77 7.62 -8.05
CA GLU A 147 -27.71 6.95 -8.96
C GLU A 147 -27.56 7.44 -10.40
N ASN A 148 -27.41 8.75 -10.62
CA ASN A 148 -27.21 9.31 -11.95
C ASN A 148 -25.87 8.90 -12.55
N LEU A 149 -24.82 8.84 -11.73
CA LEU A 149 -23.51 8.33 -12.16
C LEU A 149 -23.57 6.85 -12.59
N ILE A 150 -24.31 6.03 -11.87
CA ILE A 150 -24.48 4.61 -12.22
C ILE A 150 -25.26 4.49 -13.54
N LYS A 151 -26.32 5.26 -13.74
CA LYS A 151 -27.07 5.27 -15.01
C LYS A 151 -26.19 5.69 -16.19
N GLU A 152 -25.37 6.73 -16.01
CA GLU A 152 -24.44 7.18 -17.03
C GLU A 152 -23.40 6.12 -17.38
N LEU A 153 -22.81 5.46 -16.36
CA LEU A 153 -21.86 4.35 -16.56
C LEU A 153 -22.50 3.21 -17.39
N GLU A 154 -23.75 2.84 -17.09
CA GLU A 154 -24.48 1.79 -17.84
C GLU A 154 -24.82 2.24 -19.26
N THR A 155 -25.04 3.54 -19.49
CA THR A 155 -25.29 4.07 -20.84
C THR A 155 -24.02 4.02 -21.69
N ILE A 156 -22.86 4.38 -21.11
CA ILE A 156 -21.58 4.37 -21.80
C ILE A 156 -21.08 2.95 -22.07
N SER A 157 -21.22 2.07 -21.08
CA SER A 157 -20.72 0.69 -21.15
C SER A 157 -21.71 -0.26 -20.47
N PRO A 158 -22.67 -0.84 -21.23
CA PRO A 158 -23.64 -1.79 -20.70
C PRO A 158 -22.98 -2.98 -19.99
N GLY A 159 -23.37 -3.24 -18.75
CA GLY A 159 -22.80 -4.27 -17.89
C GLY A 159 -21.52 -3.87 -17.15
N ALA A 160 -21.07 -2.61 -17.23
CA ALA A 160 -19.92 -2.13 -16.47
C ALA A 160 -20.19 -2.13 -14.95
N SER A 161 -21.44 -1.97 -14.54
CA SER A 161 -21.87 -2.07 -13.14
C SER A 161 -21.59 -3.43 -12.49
N VAL A 162 -21.60 -4.51 -13.28
CA VAL A 162 -21.26 -5.86 -12.78
C VAL A 162 -19.79 -5.99 -12.43
N LYS A 163 -18.92 -5.24 -13.09
CA LYS A 163 -17.45 -5.29 -12.93
C LYS A 163 -16.92 -4.24 -11.97
N THR A 164 -17.67 -3.19 -11.70
CA THR A 164 -17.27 -2.02 -10.92
C THR A 164 -17.98 -1.99 -9.57
N PRO A 165 -17.26 -1.89 -8.44
CA PRO A 165 -17.90 -1.60 -7.16
C PRO A 165 -18.60 -0.23 -7.21
N LEU A 166 -19.92 -0.19 -7.01
CA LEU A 166 -20.77 1.01 -7.15
C LEU A 166 -21.04 1.72 -5.82
N ASP A 167 -20.23 1.46 -4.80
CA ASP A 167 -20.47 1.90 -3.42
C ASP A 167 -20.03 3.35 -3.13
N THR A 168 -19.30 3.99 -4.05
CA THR A 168 -18.85 5.38 -3.89
C THR A 168 -18.83 6.14 -5.22
N LYS A 169 -19.21 7.45 -5.20
CA LYS A 169 -19.11 8.34 -6.36
C LYS A 169 -17.74 8.25 -7.03
N ARG A 170 -16.66 8.35 -6.25
CA ARG A 170 -15.28 8.30 -6.75
C ARG A 170 -14.99 7.07 -7.60
N ARG A 171 -15.52 5.90 -7.23
CA ARG A 171 -15.32 4.66 -7.99
C ARG A 171 -16.10 4.65 -9.29
N VAL A 172 -17.33 5.14 -9.26
CA VAL A 172 -18.18 5.22 -10.44
C VAL A 172 -17.64 6.27 -11.41
N ILE A 173 -17.25 7.45 -10.93
CA ILE A 173 -16.60 8.49 -11.75
C ILE A 173 -15.34 7.93 -12.43
N ARG A 174 -14.49 7.21 -11.67
CA ARG A 174 -13.29 6.60 -12.26
C ARG A 174 -13.64 5.54 -13.31
N ALA A 175 -14.69 4.77 -13.13
CA ALA A 175 -15.15 3.81 -14.14
C ALA A 175 -15.64 4.53 -15.40
N ILE A 176 -16.38 5.63 -15.27
CA ILE A 176 -16.81 6.47 -16.41
C ILE A 176 -15.59 7.02 -17.17
N GLU A 177 -14.60 7.56 -16.47
CA GLU A 177 -13.35 8.03 -17.09
C GLU A 177 -12.66 6.93 -17.91
N ILE A 178 -12.58 5.73 -17.36
CA ILE A 178 -11.92 4.60 -18.02
C ILE A 178 -12.69 4.18 -19.27
N GLU A 179 -14.01 4.06 -19.19
CA GLU A 179 -14.83 3.64 -20.32
C GLU A 179 -14.81 4.68 -21.44
N LEU A 180 -14.89 5.96 -21.13
CA LEU A 180 -14.75 7.05 -22.11
C LEU A 180 -13.36 7.04 -22.76
N GLY A 181 -12.29 6.91 -21.97
CA GLY A 181 -10.93 6.85 -22.51
C GLY A 181 -10.69 5.60 -23.38
N ASN A 182 -11.31 4.46 -23.05
CA ASN A 182 -11.25 3.25 -23.86
C ASN A 182 -11.99 3.43 -25.22
N THR A 183 -13.09 4.17 -25.23
CA THR A 183 -13.86 4.46 -26.43
C THR A 183 -13.09 5.37 -27.38
N GLU A 184 -12.41 6.39 -26.85
CA GLU A 184 -11.57 7.31 -27.63
C GLU A 184 -10.34 6.64 -28.23
N CYS A 185 -9.75 5.64 -27.54
CA CYS A 185 -8.58 4.90 -28.00
C CYS A 185 -8.91 3.67 -28.88
N GLY A 186 -10.18 3.40 -29.16
CA GLY A 186 -10.58 2.23 -29.97
C GLY A 186 -10.29 0.87 -29.34
N MET A 187 -10.00 0.82 -28.05
CA MET A 187 -9.69 -0.39 -27.30
C MET A 187 -10.95 -0.92 -26.60
N GLY A 188 -11.79 -1.64 -27.34
CA GLY A 188 -12.87 -2.42 -26.74
C GLY A 188 -12.32 -3.51 -25.84
N ASN A 189 -12.86 -3.60 -24.60
CA ASN A 189 -12.70 -4.71 -23.63
C ASN A 189 -11.34 -5.41 -23.62
N ALA A 190 -10.24 -4.67 -23.38
CA ALA A 190 -8.93 -5.26 -23.21
C ALA A 190 -8.87 -6.05 -21.89
N ASN A 191 -8.62 -7.35 -22.00
CA ASN A 191 -8.27 -8.21 -20.87
C ASN A 191 -7.05 -7.60 -20.17
N PHE A 192 -7.21 -7.20 -18.91
CA PHE A 192 -6.23 -6.50 -18.07
C PHE A 192 -4.99 -7.34 -17.68
N ARG A 193 -4.45 -8.13 -18.57
CA ARG A 193 -3.17 -8.84 -18.37
C ARG A 193 -2.16 -8.34 -19.40
N ASN A 194 -1.00 -7.89 -18.93
CA ASN A 194 0.09 -7.50 -19.82
C ASN A 194 0.74 -8.74 -20.45
N PRO A 195 0.56 -9.01 -21.76
CA PRO A 195 1.19 -10.15 -22.39
C PRO A 195 2.71 -10.01 -22.52
N LYS A 196 3.29 -8.84 -22.26
CA LYS A 196 4.72 -8.55 -22.39
C LYS A 196 5.51 -8.52 -21.08
N SER A 197 4.87 -8.60 -19.92
CA SER A 197 5.61 -8.67 -18.67
C SER A 197 6.04 -10.12 -18.40
N LYS A 198 7.32 -10.29 -18.20
CA LYS A 198 7.90 -11.56 -17.73
C LYS A 198 7.13 -12.02 -16.50
N ILE A 199 6.61 -13.25 -16.51
CA ILE A 199 5.97 -13.83 -15.32
C ILE A 199 6.99 -13.75 -14.18
N GLN A 200 6.67 -12.94 -13.16
CA GLN A 200 7.52 -12.83 -11.98
C GLN A 200 7.25 -14.02 -11.06
N ASN A 201 8.31 -14.55 -10.44
CA ASN A 201 8.24 -15.64 -9.47
C ASN A 201 8.56 -15.12 -8.07
N PRO A 202 7.61 -14.46 -7.37
CA PRO A 202 7.82 -14.01 -6.00
C PRO A 202 7.65 -15.15 -5.00
N ILE A 203 8.35 -15.05 -3.86
CA ILE A 203 7.91 -15.72 -2.64
C ILE A 203 7.16 -14.71 -1.78
N VAL A 204 5.93 -15.02 -1.38
CA VAL A 204 5.08 -14.12 -0.60
C VAL A 204 4.94 -14.64 0.82
N LEU A 205 5.45 -13.88 1.79
CA LEU A 205 5.39 -14.14 3.22
C LEU A 205 4.31 -13.25 3.85
N GLY A 206 3.25 -13.85 4.36
CA GLY A 206 2.18 -13.16 5.07
C GLY A 206 2.38 -13.26 6.57
N ILE A 207 2.41 -12.15 7.29
CA ILE A 207 2.50 -12.19 8.76
C ILE A 207 1.12 -12.34 9.35
N ASP A 208 0.94 -13.38 10.15
CA ASP A 208 -0.30 -13.67 10.87
C ASP A 208 -0.10 -13.58 12.39
N TYR A 209 -1.09 -12.98 13.06
CA TYR A 209 -1.17 -12.87 14.51
C TYR A 209 -2.60 -13.13 14.97
N PRO A 210 -2.80 -13.64 16.20
CA PRO A 210 -4.11 -13.64 16.82
C PRO A 210 -4.72 -12.22 16.81
N ARG A 211 -6.02 -12.15 16.55
CA ARG A 211 -6.73 -10.87 16.39
C ARG A 211 -6.59 -9.96 17.60
N GLU A 212 -6.61 -10.53 18.78
CA GLU A 212 -6.50 -9.84 20.07
C GLU A 212 -5.15 -9.15 20.20
N VAL A 213 -4.06 -9.83 19.82
CA VAL A 213 -2.69 -9.30 19.82
C VAL A 213 -2.56 -8.12 18.85
N ILE A 214 -3.13 -8.24 17.64
CA ILE A 214 -3.12 -7.12 16.68
C ILE A 214 -3.86 -5.92 17.24
N ARG A 215 -5.00 -6.11 17.89
CA ARG A 215 -5.79 -5.04 18.49
C ARG A 215 -5.04 -4.31 19.59
N GLU A 216 -4.41 -5.04 20.49
CA GLU A 216 -3.58 -4.48 21.56
C GLU A 216 -2.41 -3.66 20.97
N ARG A 217 -1.67 -4.24 20.04
CA ARG A 217 -0.55 -3.56 19.35
C ARG A 217 -0.98 -2.28 18.64
N ILE A 218 -2.14 -2.28 17.97
CA ILE A 218 -2.69 -1.09 17.33
C ILE A 218 -2.95 0.00 18.35
N THR A 219 -3.65 -0.34 19.45
CA THR A 219 -4.02 0.62 20.49
C THR A 219 -2.77 1.21 21.16
N THR A 220 -1.84 0.36 21.59
CA THR A 220 -0.57 0.79 22.20
C THR A 220 0.22 1.72 21.26
N ARG A 221 0.34 1.33 19.99
CA ARG A 221 1.06 2.14 19.00
C ARG A 221 0.38 3.48 18.73
N LEU A 222 -0.95 3.54 18.70
CA LEU A 222 -1.69 4.79 18.53
C LEU A 222 -1.37 5.77 19.67
N HIS A 223 -1.46 5.32 20.93
CA HIS A 223 -1.14 6.16 22.09
C HIS A 223 0.33 6.63 22.04
N CYS A 224 1.26 5.72 21.81
CA CYS A 224 2.66 6.05 21.68
C CYS A 224 2.93 7.13 20.61
N ARG A 225 2.27 7.08 19.46
CA ARG A 225 2.42 8.08 18.40
C ARG A 225 1.81 9.42 18.76
N LEU A 226 0.66 9.42 19.43
CA LEU A 226 0.05 10.65 19.94
C LEU A 226 0.97 11.35 20.95
N ASP A 227 1.61 10.58 21.83
CA ASP A 227 2.56 11.10 22.82
C ASP A 227 3.89 11.56 22.21
N ASN A 228 4.23 11.06 21.02
CA ASN A 228 5.45 11.41 20.28
C ASN A 228 5.25 12.48 19.19
N GLY A 229 4.16 13.24 19.23
CA GLY A 229 4.01 14.43 18.38
C GLY A 229 3.23 14.20 17.08
N MET A 230 2.36 13.19 16.99
CA MET A 230 1.58 12.94 15.79
C MET A 230 0.60 14.09 15.47
N ILE A 231 0.09 14.80 16.48
CA ILE A 231 -0.76 15.99 16.26
C ILE A 231 0.08 17.14 15.72
N GLU A 232 1.25 17.36 16.29
CA GLU A 232 2.21 18.39 15.89
C GLU A 232 2.71 18.19 14.46
N GLU A 233 2.88 16.92 14.02
CA GLU A 233 3.18 16.60 12.62
C GLU A 233 2.08 17.09 11.67
N VAL A 234 0.81 16.88 12.00
CA VAL A 234 -0.32 17.34 11.17
C VAL A 234 -0.38 18.87 11.15
N GLN A 235 -0.14 19.55 12.29
CA GLN A 235 -0.07 21.01 12.35
C GLN A 235 1.09 21.55 11.49
N ALA A 236 2.23 20.89 11.48
CA ALA A 236 3.36 21.27 10.63
C ALA A 236 3.02 21.13 9.14
N LEU A 237 2.32 20.08 8.74
CA LEU A 237 1.86 19.90 7.36
C LEU A 237 0.92 21.03 6.93
N LEU A 238 -0.04 21.44 7.77
CA LEU A 238 -0.91 22.59 7.51
C LEU A 238 -0.10 23.89 7.35
N LYS A 239 0.86 24.16 8.23
CA LYS A 239 1.76 25.31 8.13
C LYS A 239 2.57 25.33 6.84
N ASN A 240 2.90 24.16 6.30
CA ASN A 240 3.62 23.98 5.06
C ASN A 240 2.73 23.94 3.81
N GLY A 241 1.46 24.34 3.93
CA GLY A 241 0.56 24.53 2.80
C GLY A 241 -0.26 23.30 2.38
N VAL A 242 -0.23 22.22 3.15
CA VAL A 242 -1.16 21.10 2.93
C VAL A 242 -2.55 21.52 3.36
N THR A 243 -3.56 21.37 2.50
CA THR A 243 -4.94 21.78 2.81
C THR A 243 -5.66 20.75 3.70
N HIS A 244 -6.76 21.19 4.35
CA HIS A 244 -7.60 20.30 5.14
C HIS A 244 -8.20 19.15 4.31
N GLU A 245 -8.64 19.42 3.08
CA GLU A 245 -9.16 18.41 2.14
C GLU A 245 -8.06 17.40 1.78
N ARG A 246 -6.84 17.88 1.65
CA ARG A 246 -5.70 17.03 1.35
C ARG A 246 -5.38 16.10 2.52
N LEU A 247 -5.39 16.60 3.76
CA LEU A 247 -5.23 15.79 4.97
C LEU A 247 -6.29 14.69 5.06
N ASP A 248 -7.53 14.97 4.74
CA ASP A 248 -8.61 13.97 4.74
C ASP A 248 -8.37 12.85 3.73
N SER A 249 -7.66 13.13 2.66
CA SER A 249 -7.31 12.13 1.64
C SER A 249 -6.18 11.20 2.05
N PHE A 250 -5.34 11.57 3.02
CA PHE A 250 -4.16 10.78 3.44
C PHE A 250 -4.48 9.55 4.28
N GLY A 251 -5.67 9.43 4.81
CA GLY A 251 -6.07 8.24 5.56
C GLY A 251 -6.47 8.55 7.00
N LEU A 252 -6.50 7.50 7.82
CA LEU A 252 -7.19 7.57 9.09
C LEU A 252 -6.56 8.58 10.05
N GLU A 253 -5.25 8.47 10.30
CA GLU A 253 -4.54 9.28 11.28
C GLU A 253 -4.68 10.77 10.95
N TYR A 254 -4.35 11.15 9.73
CA TYR A 254 -4.40 12.55 9.28
C TYR A 254 -5.82 13.09 9.26
N ARG A 255 -6.80 12.32 8.80
CA ARG A 255 -8.21 12.72 8.77
C ARG A 255 -8.75 13.00 10.17
N PHE A 256 -8.61 12.07 11.10
CA PHE A 256 -9.18 12.23 12.43
C PHE A 256 -8.51 13.36 13.22
N ILE A 257 -7.19 13.54 13.06
CA ILE A 257 -6.47 14.66 13.65
C ILE A 257 -6.90 15.98 12.99
N ASN A 258 -7.12 16.00 11.68
CA ASN A 258 -7.65 17.15 10.97
C ASN A 258 -9.00 17.60 11.54
N HIS A 259 -9.95 16.68 11.71
CA HIS A 259 -11.26 16.97 12.32
C HIS A 259 -11.14 17.46 13.79
N PHE A 260 -10.18 16.97 14.54
CA PHE A 260 -9.85 17.49 15.87
C PHE A 260 -9.32 18.93 15.79
N LEU A 261 -8.40 19.24 14.89
CA LEU A 261 -7.84 20.58 14.73
C LEU A 261 -8.88 21.61 14.22
N LEU A 262 -9.89 21.16 13.47
CA LEU A 262 -11.04 21.97 13.06
C LEU A 262 -12.05 22.19 14.20
N GLY A 263 -11.88 21.55 15.36
CA GLY A 263 -12.82 21.64 16.49
C GLY A 263 -14.10 20.81 16.33
N GLU A 264 -14.16 19.94 15.32
CA GLU A 264 -15.31 19.06 15.05
C GLU A 264 -15.35 17.85 16.00
N LEU A 265 -14.20 17.47 16.56
CA LEU A 265 -14.06 16.37 17.52
C LEU A 265 -13.30 16.84 18.77
N LYS A 266 -13.69 16.34 19.93
CA LYS A 266 -12.87 16.44 21.14
C LYS A 266 -11.70 15.45 21.06
N ARG A 267 -10.61 15.70 21.82
CA ARG A 267 -9.41 14.85 21.79
C ARG A 267 -9.73 13.38 22.08
N ASP A 268 -10.47 13.10 23.14
CA ASP A 268 -10.79 11.73 23.53
C ASP A 268 -11.67 11.03 22.49
N GLU A 269 -12.64 11.75 21.93
CA GLU A 269 -13.50 11.24 20.86
C GLU A 269 -12.71 10.94 19.58
N MET A 270 -11.76 11.80 19.22
CA MET A 270 -10.85 11.60 18.09
C MET A 270 -10.04 10.32 18.29
N VAL A 271 -9.44 10.11 19.48
CA VAL A 271 -8.63 8.92 19.80
C VAL A 271 -9.46 7.64 19.71
N GLU A 272 -10.65 7.63 20.29
CA GLU A 272 -11.55 6.47 20.28
C GLU A 272 -11.98 6.10 18.84
N LYS A 273 -12.44 7.10 18.08
CA LYS A 273 -12.87 6.91 16.69
C LYS A 273 -11.73 6.45 15.80
N LEU A 274 -10.56 7.06 15.95
CA LEU A 274 -9.35 6.69 15.19
C LEU A 274 -8.92 5.26 15.53
N ASN A 275 -8.84 4.88 16.80
CA ASN A 275 -8.51 3.53 17.23
C ASN A 275 -9.47 2.49 16.60
N THR A 276 -10.76 2.75 16.69
CA THR A 276 -11.80 1.91 16.06
C THR A 276 -11.60 1.79 14.55
N ALA A 277 -11.29 2.90 13.89
CA ALA A 277 -11.07 2.93 12.44
C ALA A 277 -9.83 2.12 12.04
N ILE A 278 -8.72 2.20 12.80
CA ILE A 278 -7.50 1.41 12.54
C ILE A 278 -7.78 -0.09 12.71
N HIS A 279 -8.54 -0.50 13.74
CA HIS A 279 -8.95 -1.90 13.91
C HIS A 279 -9.75 -2.42 12.71
N ARG A 280 -10.70 -1.61 12.20
CA ARG A 280 -11.47 -1.93 10.99
C ARG A 280 -10.57 -2.01 9.75
N PHE A 281 -9.59 -1.12 9.65
CA PHE A 281 -8.63 -1.11 8.56
C PHE A 281 -7.76 -2.38 8.55
N ALA A 282 -7.21 -2.78 9.69
CA ALA A 282 -6.45 -4.03 9.82
C ALA A 282 -7.28 -5.27 9.37
N LYS A 283 -8.56 -5.33 9.77
CA LYS A 283 -9.48 -6.38 9.30
C LYS A 283 -9.67 -6.34 7.77
N LYS A 284 -9.83 -5.15 7.18
CA LYS A 284 -9.96 -4.99 5.73
C LYS A 284 -8.68 -5.44 5.00
N GLN A 285 -7.50 -5.14 5.54
CA GLN A 285 -6.24 -5.61 4.96
C GLN A 285 -6.18 -7.14 4.93
N MET A 286 -6.51 -7.83 6.02
CA MET A 286 -6.55 -9.30 6.04
C MET A 286 -7.56 -9.88 5.05
N THR A 287 -8.75 -9.29 4.95
CA THR A 287 -9.75 -9.69 3.95
C THR A 287 -9.21 -9.52 2.53
N PHE A 288 -8.47 -8.44 2.29
CA PHE A 288 -7.85 -8.19 0.99
C PHE A 288 -6.78 -9.23 0.64
N PHE A 289 -5.91 -9.58 1.57
CA PHE A 289 -4.87 -10.60 1.37
C PHE A 289 -5.48 -11.99 1.11
N ARG A 290 -6.49 -12.38 1.87
CA ARG A 290 -7.23 -13.64 1.63
C ARG A 290 -7.91 -13.65 0.26
N ASN A 291 -8.37 -12.49 -0.21
CA ASN A 291 -8.91 -12.39 -1.58
C ASN A 291 -7.80 -12.55 -2.64
N MET A 292 -6.59 -12.04 -2.40
CA MET A 292 -5.45 -12.28 -3.28
C MET A 292 -5.10 -13.76 -3.38
N GLU A 293 -5.16 -14.51 -2.27
CA GLU A 293 -4.97 -15.99 -2.29
C GLU A 293 -6.02 -16.67 -3.18
N LYS A 294 -7.28 -16.30 -3.05
CA LYS A 294 -8.38 -16.83 -3.90
C LYS A 294 -8.16 -16.50 -5.38
N ASN A 295 -7.43 -15.44 -5.68
CA ASN A 295 -7.06 -15.05 -7.04
C ASN A 295 -5.69 -15.58 -7.49
N GLY A 296 -5.15 -16.60 -6.80
CA GLY A 296 -3.98 -17.37 -7.23
C GLY A 296 -2.65 -16.90 -6.67
N VAL A 297 -2.59 -15.92 -5.76
CA VAL A 297 -1.35 -15.56 -5.06
C VAL A 297 -1.09 -16.58 -3.95
N LYS A 298 0.00 -17.34 -4.07
CA LYS A 298 0.42 -18.26 -3.00
C LYS A 298 1.06 -17.47 -1.87
N ILE A 299 0.38 -17.39 -0.71
CA ILE A 299 0.88 -16.71 0.49
C ILE A 299 1.32 -17.76 1.52
N HIS A 300 2.56 -17.65 1.98
CA HIS A 300 3.05 -18.44 3.09
C HIS A 300 2.82 -17.65 4.39
N TRP A 301 1.82 -18.05 5.16
CA TRP A 301 1.49 -17.40 6.42
C TRP A 301 2.49 -17.79 7.50
N ILE A 302 3.15 -16.78 8.08
CA ILE A 302 4.19 -16.90 9.09
C ILE A 302 3.60 -16.48 10.44
N PRO A 303 3.43 -17.41 11.37
CA PRO A 303 2.98 -17.07 12.72
C PRO A 303 3.93 -16.04 13.34
N GLU A 304 3.37 -14.94 13.80
CA GLU A 304 4.07 -13.85 14.51
C GLU A 304 5.27 -13.25 13.75
N GLY A 305 5.38 -13.52 12.45
CA GLY A 305 6.50 -13.05 11.66
C GLY A 305 7.83 -13.71 12.04
N ASP A 306 7.80 -14.99 12.42
CA ASP A 306 9.00 -15.73 12.83
C ASP A 306 10.10 -15.70 11.75
N PHE A 307 11.27 -15.24 12.15
CA PHE A 307 12.39 -15.01 11.25
C PHE A 307 12.97 -16.31 10.69
N GLU A 308 13.14 -17.33 11.53
CA GLU A 308 13.78 -18.58 11.12
C GLU A 308 12.87 -19.35 10.16
N THR A 309 11.59 -19.41 10.43
CA THR A 309 10.59 -19.97 9.51
C THR A 309 10.60 -19.23 8.17
N SER A 310 10.62 -17.90 8.20
CA SER A 310 10.68 -17.06 6.99
C SER A 310 11.96 -17.33 6.18
N LEU A 311 13.11 -17.36 6.84
CA LEU A 311 14.41 -17.62 6.21
C LEU A 311 14.49 -19.01 5.60
N ASN A 312 13.97 -20.02 6.29
CA ASN A 312 13.97 -21.40 5.81
C ASN A 312 13.06 -21.58 4.58
N LEU A 313 11.94 -20.87 4.50
CA LEU A 313 11.06 -20.88 3.32
C LEU A 313 11.73 -20.25 2.10
N VAL A 314 12.49 -19.18 2.30
CA VAL A 314 13.22 -18.50 1.21
C VAL A 314 14.41 -19.33 0.73
N LYS A 315 14.94 -20.22 1.55
CA LYS A 315 16.10 -21.07 1.22
C LYS A 315 15.75 -22.45 0.65
N LYS A 316 14.46 -22.80 0.62
CA LYS A 316 13.97 -24.06 0.01
C LYS A 316 13.78 -23.92 -1.49
#